data_60a634b8eaadf2d7a4378b5cbd433555
#
_entry.id   60a634b8eaadf2d7a4378b5cbd433555
#
_cell.length_a   1.000
_cell.length_b   1.000
_cell.length_c   1.000
_cell.angle_alpha   90.00
_cell.angle_beta   90.00
_cell.angle_gamma   90.00
#
_symmetry.space_group_name_H-M   'P 1'
#
loop_
_entity.id
_entity.type
_entity.pdbx_description
1 polymer ?
#
loop_
_entity_poly.entity_id
_entity_poly.type
_entity_poly.pdbx_seq_one_letter_code
_entity_poly.pdbx_strand_id
1 'polypeptide(L)'
;MTKLITYVDSSEVKPFQFRPGSEWSVLFEDAQTGQRAILVKWEPGYQMEQVDRHESDEIVFVLSGTFVQNNRASGPGTYIHHRAGSSHQAYTPDGCTFLEFVTGQRARSGRATREQVTRFRRLATCVQRA
;
A
#
# COMPACT_ATOMS: atom_id res chain seq x y z
N MET A 1 25.87 3.02 -10.54
CA MET A 1 25.55 1.59 -10.75
C MET A 1 24.31 1.21 -9.96
N THR A 2 23.31 0.64 -10.60
CA THR A 2 22.11 0.19 -9.92
C THR A 2 22.42 -1.04 -9.08
N LYS A 3 22.06 -1.02 -7.80
CA LYS A 3 22.18 -2.20 -6.95
C LYS A 3 21.15 -3.24 -7.40
N LEU A 4 21.59 -4.46 -7.65
CA LEU A 4 20.71 -5.57 -8.04
C LEU A 4 19.95 -6.16 -6.84
N ILE A 5 20.47 -5.99 -5.63
CA ILE A 5 19.85 -6.49 -4.41
C ILE A 5 19.83 -5.37 -3.38
N THR A 6 18.66 -5.15 -2.78
CA THR A 6 18.48 -4.15 -1.73
C THR A 6 17.86 -4.83 -0.50
N TYR A 7 18.43 -4.52 0.66
CA TYR A 7 17.91 -5.00 1.95
C TYR A 7 17.34 -3.80 2.72
N VAL A 8 16.13 -3.94 3.20
CA VAL A 8 15.47 -2.93 4.03
C VAL A 8 14.96 -3.58 5.31
N ASP A 9 15.50 -3.15 6.44
CA ASP A 9 14.96 -3.52 7.75
C ASP A 9 13.85 -2.53 8.08
N SER A 10 12.61 -3.02 8.19
CA SER A 10 11.46 -2.15 8.44
C SER A 10 11.56 -1.39 9.77
N SER A 11 12.27 -1.94 10.77
CA SER A 11 12.48 -1.26 12.05
C SER A 11 13.35 -0.01 11.93
N GLU A 12 14.16 0.09 10.88
CA GLU A 12 15.03 1.23 10.60
C GLU A 12 14.39 2.28 9.68
N VAL A 13 13.23 1.96 9.11
CA VAL A 13 12.49 2.90 8.27
C VAL A 13 11.67 3.83 9.15
N LYS A 14 11.84 5.13 8.97
CA LYS A 14 11.06 6.12 9.73
C LYS A 14 9.61 6.12 9.25
N PRO A 15 8.65 5.77 10.10
CA PRO A 15 7.25 5.82 9.73
C PRO A 15 6.74 7.27 9.69
N PHE A 16 5.68 7.49 8.93
CA PHE A 16 4.95 8.74 8.94
C PHE A 16 3.44 8.49 8.99
N GLN A 17 2.71 9.47 9.50
CA GLN A 17 1.26 9.39 9.55
C GLN A 17 0.69 9.74 8.18
N PHE A 18 0.13 8.75 7.49
CA PHE A 18 -0.54 8.94 6.19
C PHE A 18 -1.90 9.62 6.39
N ARG A 19 -2.65 9.14 7.38
CA ARG A 19 -3.90 9.72 7.86
C ARG A 19 -4.00 9.47 9.37
N PRO A 20 -4.86 10.20 10.10
CA PRO A 20 -5.08 9.87 11.52
C PRO A 20 -5.44 8.39 11.71
N GLY A 21 -4.64 7.68 12.47
CA GLY A 21 -4.79 6.24 12.72
C GLY A 21 -4.17 5.32 11.67
N SER A 22 -3.55 5.85 10.62
CA SER A 22 -2.84 5.07 9.60
C SER A 22 -1.40 5.54 9.46
N GLU A 23 -0.46 4.67 9.83
CA GLU A 23 0.98 4.91 9.79
C GLU A 23 1.61 4.07 8.69
N TRP A 24 2.47 4.70 7.90
CA TRP A 24 3.14 4.07 6.77
C TRP A 24 4.64 4.05 6.96
N SER A 25 5.26 2.91 6.65
CA SER A 25 6.70 2.79 6.47
C SER A 25 6.94 2.33 5.02
N VAL A 26 7.48 3.21 4.19
CA VAL A 26 7.73 2.89 2.78
C VAL A 26 9.03 2.09 2.69
N LEU A 27 8.92 0.82 2.30
CA LEU A 27 10.05 -0.10 2.17
C LEU A 27 10.69 -0.01 0.79
N PHE A 28 9.88 0.21 -0.23
CA PHE A 28 10.32 0.30 -1.62
C PHE A 28 9.31 1.13 -2.41
N GLU A 29 9.82 1.92 -3.34
CA GLU A 29 9.01 2.58 -4.35
C GLU A 29 9.82 2.81 -5.62
N ASP A 30 9.15 2.64 -6.77
CA ASP A 30 9.70 2.92 -8.09
C ASP A 30 8.72 3.80 -8.86
N ALA A 31 9.10 5.06 -9.06
CA ALA A 31 8.26 6.03 -9.74
C ALA A 31 8.06 5.73 -11.24
N GLN A 32 8.96 4.94 -11.85
CA GLN A 32 8.86 4.60 -13.27
C GLN A 32 7.83 3.50 -13.52
N THR A 33 7.79 2.49 -12.64
CA THR A 33 6.89 1.34 -12.78
C THR A 33 5.62 1.48 -11.95
N GLY A 34 5.63 2.35 -10.95
CA GLY A 34 4.55 2.46 -9.96
C GLY A 34 4.58 1.37 -8.91
N GLN A 35 5.58 0.49 -8.93
CA GLN A 35 5.74 -0.54 -7.89
C GLN A 35 6.06 0.08 -6.55
N ARG A 36 5.47 -0.46 -5.50
CA ARG A 36 5.78 -0.06 -4.13
C ARG A 36 5.50 -1.17 -3.15
N ALA A 37 6.20 -1.12 -2.02
CA ALA A 37 5.98 -1.98 -0.87
C ALA A 37 5.92 -1.09 0.37
N ILE A 38 4.83 -1.18 1.11
CA ILE A 38 4.56 -0.34 2.27
C ILE A 38 4.14 -1.23 3.44
N LEU A 39 4.77 -1.01 4.59
CA LEU A 39 4.28 -1.55 5.86
C LEU A 39 3.28 -0.56 6.44
N VAL A 40 2.04 -1.00 6.60
CA VAL A 40 0.93 -0.18 7.08
C VAL A 40 0.51 -0.66 8.47
N LYS A 41 0.35 0.30 9.38
CA LYS A 41 -0.17 0.04 10.71
C LYS A 41 -1.42 0.89 10.94
N TRP A 42 -2.53 0.22 11.20
CA TRP A 42 -3.80 0.86 11.53
C TRP A 42 -4.09 0.72 13.02
N GLU A 43 -4.50 1.82 13.63
CA GLU A 43 -4.97 1.82 15.01
C GLU A 43 -6.37 1.19 15.12
N PRO A 44 -6.75 0.67 16.31
CA PRO A 44 -8.10 0.17 16.54
C PRO A 44 -9.16 1.20 16.12
N GLY A 45 -10.15 0.73 15.38
CA GLY A 45 -11.25 1.57 14.88
C GLY A 45 -10.96 2.34 13.59
N TYR A 46 -9.75 2.23 13.03
CA TYR A 46 -9.44 2.91 11.76
C TYR A 46 -10.35 2.40 10.64
N GLN A 47 -10.85 3.32 9.85
CA GLN A 47 -11.63 3.04 8.66
C GLN A 47 -11.12 3.92 7.51
N MET A 48 -10.97 3.35 6.32
CA MET A 48 -10.67 4.11 5.11
C MET A 48 -11.79 5.13 4.86
N GLU A 49 -11.44 6.38 4.60
CA GLU A 49 -12.42 7.45 4.40
C GLU A 49 -13.22 7.30 3.12
N GLN A 50 -12.60 6.70 2.10
CA GLN A 50 -13.19 6.57 0.78
C GLN A 50 -12.99 5.16 0.24
N VAL A 51 -13.86 4.78 -0.69
CA VAL A 51 -13.65 3.58 -1.50
C VAL A 51 -12.43 3.81 -2.37
N ASP A 52 -11.47 2.93 -2.28
CA ASP A 52 -10.29 2.94 -3.13
C ASP A 52 -10.50 2.02 -4.33
N ARG A 53 -10.27 2.57 -5.52
CA ARG A 53 -10.30 1.80 -6.76
C ARG A 53 -8.88 1.61 -7.26
N HIS A 54 -8.48 0.37 -7.44
CA HIS A 54 -7.14 0.03 -7.87
C HIS A 54 -6.98 0.15 -9.38
N GLU A 55 -6.01 0.94 -9.82
CA GLU A 55 -5.59 1.04 -11.22
C GLU A 55 -4.59 -0.05 -11.60
N SER A 56 -3.92 -0.61 -10.61
CA SER A 56 -2.99 -1.73 -10.75
C SER A 56 -3.31 -2.79 -9.70
N ASP A 57 -2.72 -3.97 -9.87
CA ASP A 57 -2.89 -5.03 -8.88
C ASP A 57 -2.25 -4.61 -7.56
N GLU A 58 -2.97 -4.83 -6.46
CA GLU A 58 -2.50 -4.57 -5.11
C GLU A 58 -2.63 -5.83 -4.27
N ILE A 59 -1.57 -6.15 -3.55
CA ILE A 59 -1.53 -7.29 -2.65
C ILE A 59 -1.46 -6.78 -1.22
N VAL A 60 -2.30 -7.33 -0.35
CA VAL A 60 -2.25 -7.12 1.09
C VAL A 60 -1.94 -8.43 1.76
N PHE A 61 -0.91 -8.44 2.62
CA PHE A 61 -0.60 -9.58 3.47
C PHE A 61 -0.72 -9.16 4.93
N VAL A 62 -1.68 -9.71 5.64
CA VAL A 62 -1.96 -9.36 7.04
C VAL A 62 -0.92 -9.99 7.95
N LEU A 63 -0.23 -9.17 8.75
CA LEU A 63 0.80 -9.61 9.69
C LEU A 63 0.23 -9.77 11.10
N SER A 64 -0.65 -8.86 11.53
CA SER A 64 -1.26 -8.88 12.86
C SER A 64 -2.61 -8.19 12.83
N GLY A 65 -3.46 -8.50 13.81
CA GLY A 65 -4.76 -7.89 13.96
C GLY A 65 -5.79 -8.38 12.93
N THR A 66 -6.80 -7.56 12.66
CA THR A 66 -7.93 -7.92 11.81
C THR A 66 -8.16 -6.87 10.74
N PHE A 67 -8.14 -7.31 9.48
CA PHE A 67 -8.42 -6.49 8.30
C PHE A 67 -9.80 -6.89 7.75
N VAL A 68 -10.74 -5.96 7.69
CA VAL A 68 -12.11 -6.25 7.29
C VAL A 68 -12.45 -5.50 6.01
N GLN A 69 -12.93 -6.22 5.02
CA GLN A 69 -13.52 -5.66 3.79
C GLN A 69 -14.56 -6.62 3.22
N ASN A 70 -15.56 -6.11 2.54
CA ASN A 70 -16.60 -6.91 1.89
C ASN A 70 -17.23 -7.95 2.85
N ASN A 71 -17.50 -7.54 4.09
CA ASN A 71 -18.06 -8.39 5.15
C ASN A 71 -17.18 -9.60 5.51
N ARG A 72 -15.89 -9.56 5.18
CA ARG A 72 -14.94 -10.61 5.52
C ARG A 72 -13.85 -10.06 6.42
N ALA A 73 -13.70 -10.68 7.58
CA ALA A 73 -12.61 -10.44 8.51
C ALA A 73 -11.41 -11.35 8.17
N SER A 74 -10.25 -10.76 8.01
CA SER A 74 -9.02 -11.49 7.68
C SER A 74 -7.99 -11.28 8.78
N GLY A 75 -7.52 -12.37 9.37
CA GLY A 75 -6.50 -12.38 10.40
C GLY A 75 -5.08 -12.57 9.87
N PRO A 76 -4.08 -12.68 10.78
CA PRO A 76 -2.68 -12.85 10.41
C PRO A 76 -2.46 -14.02 9.46
N GLY A 77 -1.59 -13.81 8.46
CA GLY A 77 -1.29 -14.82 7.46
C GLY A 77 -2.23 -14.82 6.25
N THR A 78 -3.20 -13.93 6.20
CA THR A 78 -4.12 -13.82 5.06
C THR A 78 -3.47 -13.04 3.92
N TYR A 79 -3.49 -13.62 2.74
CA TYR A 79 -3.08 -12.99 1.49
C TYR A 79 -4.32 -12.53 0.74
N ILE A 80 -4.37 -11.24 0.39
CA ILE A 80 -5.48 -10.65 -0.33
C ILE A 80 -4.95 -10.05 -1.63
N HIS A 81 -5.53 -10.44 -2.74
CA HIS A 81 -5.17 -9.93 -4.06
C HIS A 81 -6.31 -9.07 -4.61
N HIS A 82 -6.05 -7.79 -4.74
CA HIS A 82 -6.93 -6.86 -5.41
C HIS A 82 -6.45 -6.68 -6.84
N ARG A 83 -7.20 -7.18 -7.79
CA ARG A 83 -6.87 -6.98 -9.20
C ARG A 83 -7.20 -5.57 -9.65
N ALA A 84 -6.48 -5.09 -10.65
CA ALA A 84 -6.78 -3.82 -11.29
C ALA A 84 -8.26 -3.75 -11.69
N GLY A 85 -8.91 -2.64 -11.37
CA GLY A 85 -10.34 -2.46 -11.56
C GLY A 85 -11.19 -2.81 -10.35
N SER A 86 -10.64 -3.53 -9.37
CA SER A 86 -11.35 -3.79 -8.11
C SER A 86 -11.42 -2.54 -7.23
N SER A 87 -12.38 -2.51 -6.33
CA SER A 87 -12.51 -1.43 -5.34
C SER A 87 -12.81 -2.01 -3.98
N HIS A 88 -12.36 -1.32 -2.94
CA HIS A 88 -12.65 -1.71 -1.57
C HIS A 88 -12.65 -0.50 -0.63
N GLN A 89 -13.28 -0.67 0.51
CA GLN A 89 -13.19 0.23 1.65
C GLN A 89 -13.04 -0.64 2.89
N ALA A 90 -11.83 -0.65 3.42
CA ALA A 90 -11.48 -1.53 4.53
C ALA A 90 -11.47 -0.79 5.86
N TYR A 91 -11.60 -1.55 6.94
CA TYR A 91 -11.47 -1.06 8.30
C TYR A 91 -10.86 -2.12 9.20
N THR A 92 -10.51 -1.73 10.41
CA THR A 92 -10.08 -2.65 11.45
C THR A 92 -10.78 -2.34 12.76
N PRO A 93 -11.41 -3.33 13.41
CA PRO A 93 -12.01 -3.09 14.74
C PRO A 93 -10.96 -3.01 15.85
N ASP A 94 -9.94 -3.84 15.78
CA ASP A 94 -8.95 -4.06 16.87
C ASP A 94 -7.53 -3.61 16.50
N GLY A 95 -7.36 -2.96 15.36
CA GLY A 95 -6.07 -2.62 14.80
C GLY A 95 -5.50 -3.73 13.94
N CYS A 96 -4.62 -3.37 13.01
CA CYS A 96 -3.91 -4.36 12.20
C CYS A 96 -2.62 -3.79 11.62
N THR A 97 -1.71 -4.68 11.32
CA THR A 97 -0.49 -4.40 10.58
C THR A 97 -0.46 -5.28 9.35
N PHE A 98 -0.18 -4.71 8.20
CA PHE A 98 -0.12 -5.46 6.95
C PHE A 98 0.93 -4.91 6.00
N LEU A 99 1.38 -5.76 5.10
CA LEU A 99 2.20 -5.34 3.96
C LEU A 99 1.28 -5.09 2.77
N GLU A 100 1.50 -3.94 2.12
CA GLU A 100 0.83 -3.57 0.88
C GLU A 100 1.86 -3.57 -0.24
N PHE A 101 1.59 -4.32 -1.30
CA PHE A 101 2.40 -4.33 -2.50
C PHE A 101 1.56 -3.87 -3.67
N VAL A 102 2.01 -2.81 -4.35
CA VAL A 102 1.47 -2.43 -5.66
C VAL A 102 2.43 -2.94 -6.71
N THR A 103 1.93 -3.81 -7.59
CA THR A 103 2.78 -4.52 -8.54
C THR A 103 3.11 -3.69 -9.78
N GLY A 104 2.60 -2.46 -9.85
CA GLY A 104 2.73 -1.64 -11.03
C GLY A 104 1.67 -1.98 -12.06
N GLN A 105 1.46 -1.08 -13.03
CA GLN A 105 0.50 -1.37 -14.08
C GLN A 105 1.03 -2.47 -14.96
N ARG A 106 0.16 -3.43 -15.30
CA ARG A 106 0.42 -4.33 -16.42
C ARG A 106 0.55 -3.48 -17.66
N ALA A 107 1.81 -3.19 -18.01
CA ALA A 107 2.07 -2.47 -19.22
C ALA A 107 1.61 -3.32 -20.41
N ARG A 108 0.59 -2.86 -21.12
CA ARG A 108 0.36 -3.34 -22.49
C ARG A 108 1.55 -3.01 -23.39
N SER A 109 2.48 -2.14 -22.95
CA SER A 109 3.62 -1.64 -23.72
C SER A 109 4.91 -1.39 -22.92
N GLY A 110 5.08 -1.97 -21.76
CA GLY A 110 6.36 -2.03 -21.03
C GLY A 110 6.83 -0.77 -20.30
N ARG A 111 6.15 0.37 -20.39
CA ARG A 111 6.57 1.59 -19.68
C ARG A 111 5.39 2.33 -19.07
N ALA A 112 5.57 2.81 -17.82
CA ALA A 112 4.63 3.72 -17.19
C ALA A 112 4.52 5.01 -18.02
N THR A 113 3.29 5.51 -18.20
CA THR A 113 3.08 6.80 -18.89
C THR A 113 3.57 7.95 -18.00
N ARG A 114 3.84 9.12 -18.63
CA ARG A 114 4.19 10.33 -17.88
C ARG A 114 3.15 10.69 -16.83
N GLU A 115 1.89 10.49 -17.15
CA GLU A 115 0.77 10.78 -16.24
C GLU A 115 0.81 9.85 -15.02
N GLN A 116 1.05 8.56 -15.21
CA GLN A 116 1.18 7.57 -14.15
C GLN A 116 2.33 7.90 -13.19
N VAL A 117 3.50 8.26 -13.74
CA VAL A 117 4.65 8.68 -12.95
C VAL A 117 4.35 9.97 -12.19
N THR A 118 3.70 10.94 -12.82
CA THR A 118 3.34 12.21 -12.19
C THR A 118 2.35 12.00 -11.06
N ARG A 119 1.34 11.15 -11.27
CA ARG A 119 0.33 10.81 -10.25
C ARG A 119 0.98 10.14 -9.04
N PHE A 120 1.85 9.18 -9.27
CA PHE A 120 2.61 8.53 -8.21
C PHE A 120 3.46 9.52 -7.43
N ARG A 121 4.18 10.42 -8.13
CA ARG A 121 4.99 11.48 -7.50
C ARG A 121 4.13 12.43 -6.68
N ARG A 122 2.94 12.81 -7.14
CA ARG A 122 2.01 13.66 -6.39
C ARG A 122 1.55 12.99 -5.11
N LEU A 123 1.21 11.70 -5.16
CA LEU A 123 0.84 10.92 -3.98
C LEU A 123 2.01 10.85 -2.98
N ALA A 124 3.20 10.54 -3.45
CA ALA A 124 4.40 10.50 -2.62
C ALA A 124 4.73 11.87 -2.01
N THR A 125 4.56 12.95 -2.77
CA THR A 125 4.80 14.33 -2.29
C THR A 125 3.74 14.77 -1.29
N CYS A 126 2.48 14.44 -1.48
CA CYS A 126 1.41 14.71 -0.51
C CYS A 126 1.67 14.01 0.82
N VAL A 127 2.18 12.80 0.74
CA VAL A 127 2.53 11.97 1.88
C VAL A 127 3.72 12.55 2.66
N GLN A 128 4.73 13.08 1.96
CA GLN A 128 5.91 13.69 2.59
C GLN A 128 5.64 15.07 3.22
N ARG A 129 4.58 15.76 2.81
CA ARG A 129 4.21 17.08 3.32
C ARG A 129 3.18 17.04 4.44
N ALA A 130 2.55 15.92 4.66
CA ALA A 130 1.66 15.69 5.78
C ALA A 130 2.48 15.19 6.98
#